data_60e0c841c4a96390c6b529d98c710288
#
_entry.id   60e0c841c4a96390c6b529d98c710288
#
_cell.length_a   1.000
_cell.length_b   1.000
_cell.length_c   1.000
_cell.angle_alpha   90.00
_cell.angle_beta   90.00
_cell.angle_gamma   90.00
#
_symmetry.space_group_name_H-M   'P 1'
#
loop_
_entity.id
_entity.type
_entity.pdbx_description
1 polymer ?
#
loop_
_entity_poly.entity_id
_entity_poly.type
_entity_poly.pdbx_seq_one_letter_code
_entity_poly.pdbx_strand_id
1 'polypeptide(L)'
;MEKNRRVIGIDPGLAHTGFGVVDAAGGRLRLVSYGVIETSASEDHSLRLLTVYNRLLAVLDEFRPDEAEMETLYFSRNVTSALAVAEAKGVVTLCLAQQAVPLSLYSPNQIKAAVTGSASADKDTVEQCVKLLLHLKEAPRPDHAADALAGAITHIHATGCRF
;
A
#
# COMPACT_ATOMS: atom_id res chain seq x y z
N MET A 1 -6.81 -0.32 27.60
CA MET A 1 -5.68 -0.61 26.68
C MET A 1 -6.10 -0.16 25.29
N GLU A 2 -5.41 0.81 24.73
CA GLU A 2 -5.65 1.21 23.34
C GLU A 2 -5.36 0.03 22.41
N LYS A 3 -6.32 -0.32 21.58
CA LYS A 3 -6.17 -1.43 20.62
C LYS A 3 -5.13 -1.01 19.57
N ASN A 4 -4.03 -1.73 19.50
CA ASN A 4 -3.08 -1.57 18.40
C ASN A 4 -3.82 -1.89 17.09
N ARG A 5 -3.79 -0.97 16.14
CA ARG A 5 -4.45 -1.09 14.84
C ARG A 5 -3.39 -1.25 13.77
N ARG A 6 -3.46 -2.32 13.03
CA ARG A 6 -2.51 -2.65 11.95
C ARG A 6 -3.13 -2.42 10.58
N VAL A 7 -2.50 -1.61 9.76
CA VAL A 7 -2.93 -1.29 8.40
C VAL A 7 -1.87 -1.72 7.40
N ILE A 8 -2.32 -2.36 6.31
CA ILE A 8 -1.48 -2.63 5.15
C ILE A 8 -1.88 -1.70 4.00
N GLY A 9 -0.92 -0.95 3.48
CA GLY A 9 -1.04 -0.26 2.19
C GLY A 9 -0.49 -1.14 1.08
N ILE A 10 -1.12 -1.10 -0.08
CA ILE A 10 -0.73 -1.89 -1.24
C ILE A 10 -0.70 -1.00 -2.48
N ASP A 11 0.42 -1.03 -3.20
CA ASP A 11 0.60 -0.40 -4.52
C ASP A 11 0.64 -1.49 -5.59
N PRO A 12 -0.52 -1.83 -6.21
CA PRO A 12 -0.63 -2.98 -7.08
C PRO A 12 -0.04 -2.74 -8.47
N GLY A 13 0.77 -3.67 -8.92
CA GLY A 13 1.30 -3.73 -10.27
C GLY A 13 1.66 -5.16 -10.66
N LEU A 14 1.60 -5.50 -11.95
CA LEU A 14 1.88 -6.85 -12.40
C LEU A 14 3.36 -7.23 -12.22
N ALA A 15 4.28 -6.32 -12.58
CA ALA A 15 5.72 -6.54 -12.41
C ALA A 15 6.18 -6.33 -10.97
N HIS A 16 5.62 -5.33 -10.30
CA HIS A 16 5.97 -4.94 -8.94
C HIS A 16 4.70 -4.57 -8.18
N THR A 17 4.38 -5.31 -7.13
CA THR A 17 3.34 -4.95 -6.17
C THR A 17 4.00 -4.59 -4.85
N GLY A 18 3.96 -3.29 -4.50
CA GLY A 18 4.47 -2.80 -3.22
C GLY A 18 3.51 -3.08 -2.08
N PHE A 19 4.04 -3.36 -0.89
CA PHE A 19 3.26 -3.40 0.34
C PHE A 19 3.99 -2.69 1.48
N GLY A 20 3.22 -2.13 2.40
CA GLY A 20 3.73 -1.51 3.62
C GLY A 20 2.77 -1.72 4.77
N VAL A 21 3.30 -2.19 5.89
CA VAL A 21 2.51 -2.52 7.10
C VAL A 21 2.89 -1.57 8.22
N VAL A 22 1.90 -0.88 8.75
CA VAL A 22 2.06 0.16 9.78
C VAL A 22 1.12 -0.13 10.94
N ASP A 23 1.65 -0.07 12.15
CA ASP A 23 0.87 -0.07 13.39
C ASP A 23 0.58 1.36 13.84
N ALA A 24 -0.64 1.58 14.29
CA ALA A 24 -1.06 2.82 14.94
C ALA A 24 -1.52 2.52 16.38
N ALA A 25 -0.86 3.13 17.35
CA ALA A 25 -1.20 3.02 18.77
C ALA A 25 -0.82 4.30 19.52
N GLY A 26 -1.68 4.81 20.38
CA GLY A 26 -1.39 5.98 21.21
C GLY A 26 -0.99 7.21 20.42
N GLY A 27 -1.58 7.45 19.26
CA GLY A 27 -1.23 8.58 18.38
C GLY A 27 0.12 8.45 17.68
N ARG A 28 0.77 7.30 17.75
CA ARG A 28 2.08 7.05 17.13
C ARG A 28 1.97 6.02 16.01
N LEU A 29 2.74 6.25 14.95
CA LEU A 29 2.91 5.31 13.85
C LEU A 29 4.21 4.51 14.06
N ARG A 30 4.15 3.22 13.78
CA ARG A 30 5.30 2.33 13.83
C ARG A 30 5.37 1.48 12.57
N LEU A 31 6.51 1.51 11.90
CA LEU A 31 6.78 0.59 10.80
C LEU A 31 6.83 -0.85 11.33
N VAL A 32 6.07 -1.75 10.70
CA VAL A 32 6.12 -3.20 10.97
C VAL A 32 6.96 -3.89 9.91
N SER A 33 6.60 -3.70 8.63
CA SER A 33 7.31 -4.28 7.48
C SER A 33 6.97 -3.54 6.19
N TYR A 34 7.78 -3.71 5.18
CA TYR A 34 7.49 -3.30 3.81
C TYR A 34 8.29 -4.13 2.83
N GLY A 35 7.86 -4.15 1.59
CA GLY A 35 8.57 -4.87 0.53
C GLY A 35 7.86 -4.77 -0.81
N VAL A 36 8.35 -5.54 -1.76
CA VAL A 36 7.81 -5.64 -3.12
C VAL A 36 7.69 -7.10 -3.52
N ILE A 37 6.54 -7.43 -4.09
CA ILE A 37 6.30 -8.69 -4.78
C ILE A 37 6.66 -8.46 -6.24
N GLU A 38 7.61 -9.23 -6.74
CA GLU A 38 8.11 -9.11 -8.12
C GLU A 38 7.69 -10.32 -8.95
N THR A 39 7.37 -10.08 -10.22
CA THR A 39 7.13 -11.13 -11.23
C THR A 39 7.95 -10.85 -12.48
N SER A 40 8.38 -11.90 -13.18
CA SER A 40 9.17 -11.76 -14.42
C SER A 40 8.26 -11.57 -15.64
N ALA A 41 8.67 -10.68 -16.55
CA ALA A 41 8.00 -10.53 -17.85
C ALA A 41 8.11 -11.76 -18.75
N SER A 42 9.03 -12.68 -18.46
CA SER A 42 9.19 -13.95 -19.19
C SER A 42 8.21 -15.05 -18.75
N GLU A 43 7.51 -14.84 -17.65
CA GLU A 43 6.49 -15.79 -17.17
C GLU A 43 5.15 -15.56 -17.85
N ASP A 44 4.35 -16.62 -17.94
CA ASP A 44 2.97 -16.51 -18.41
C ASP A 44 2.16 -15.54 -17.56
N HIS A 45 1.32 -14.75 -18.20
CA HIS A 45 0.53 -13.71 -17.56
C HIS A 45 -0.30 -14.23 -16.37
N SER A 46 -0.98 -15.37 -16.55
CA SER A 46 -1.77 -16.00 -15.50
C SER A 46 -0.93 -16.44 -14.31
N LEU A 47 0.29 -16.93 -14.54
CA LEU A 47 1.21 -17.34 -13.47
C LEU A 47 1.76 -16.12 -12.71
N ARG A 48 1.97 -15.00 -13.39
CA ARG A 48 2.34 -13.74 -12.74
C ARG A 48 1.25 -13.27 -11.78
N LEU A 49 -0.01 -13.30 -12.21
CA LEU A 49 -1.15 -12.95 -11.34
C LEU A 49 -1.27 -13.92 -10.15
N LEU A 50 -1.05 -15.21 -10.38
CA LEU A 50 -1.03 -16.22 -9.32
C LEU A 50 0.11 -15.97 -8.31
N THR A 51 1.28 -15.56 -8.78
CA THR A 51 2.42 -15.20 -7.92
C THR A 51 2.07 -14.00 -7.04
N VAL A 52 1.47 -12.95 -7.60
CA VAL A 52 1.00 -11.80 -6.81
C VAL A 52 0.03 -12.25 -5.73
N TYR A 53 -0.97 -13.08 -6.09
CA TYR A 53 -1.95 -13.61 -5.15
C TYR A 53 -1.30 -14.40 -4.01
N ASN A 54 -0.49 -15.40 -4.33
CA ASN A 54 0.11 -16.30 -3.33
C ASN A 54 1.08 -15.57 -2.39
N ARG A 55 1.87 -14.64 -2.92
CA ARG A 55 2.81 -13.86 -2.10
C ARG A 55 2.09 -12.84 -1.21
N LEU A 56 1.04 -12.19 -1.73
CA LEU A 56 0.22 -11.30 -0.91
C LEU A 56 -0.49 -12.09 0.20
N LEU A 57 -1.03 -13.26 -0.12
CA LEU A 57 -1.64 -14.14 0.89
C LEU A 57 -0.65 -14.45 2.02
N ALA A 58 0.60 -14.80 1.69
CA ALA A 58 1.65 -15.04 2.69
C ALA A 58 1.94 -13.80 3.55
N VAL A 59 1.96 -12.61 2.96
CA VAL A 59 2.11 -11.33 3.69
C VAL A 59 0.93 -11.11 4.65
N LEU A 60 -0.30 -11.35 4.20
CA LEU A 60 -1.49 -11.20 5.04
C LEU A 60 -1.50 -12.20 6.20
N ASP A 61 -1.09 -13.44 5.95
CA ASP A 61 -1.00 -14.49 6.98
C ASP A 61 0.07 -14.17 8.03
N GLU A 62 1.21 -13.61 7.61
CA GLU A 62 2.32 -13.26 8.49
C GLU A 62 1.98 -12.05 9.37
N PHE A 63 1.50 -10.95 8.75
CA PHE A 63 1.33 -9.68 9.47
C PHE A 63 -0.07 -9.47 10.03
N ARG A 64 -1.09 -10.17 9.53
CA ARG A 64 -2.49 -10.12 9.98
C ARG A 64 -3.02 -8.69 10.16
N PRO A 65 -3.05 -7.88 9.09
CA PRO A 65 -3.56 -6.52 9.18
C PRO A 65 -5.06 -6.50 9.49
N ASP A 66 -5.49 -5.51 10.26
CA ASP A 66 -6.90 -5.27 10.55
C ASP A 66 -7.64 -4.66 9.34
N GLU A 67 -6.93 -3.86 8.55
CA GLU A 67 -7.48 -3.07 7.44
C GLU A 67 -6.44 -2.92 6.34
N ALA A 68 -6.92 -2.70 5.11
CA ALA A 68 -6.08 -2.48 3.94
C ALA A 68 -6.43 -1.18 3.20
N GLU A 69 -5.46 -0.66 2.50
CA GLU A 69 -5.59 0.51 1.64
C GLU A 69 -4.98 0.24 0.27
N MET A 70 -5.58 0.80 -0.77
CA MET A 70 -5.00 0.96 -2.12
C MET A 70 -5.33 2.34 -2.70
N GLU A 71 -4.44 2.83 -3.58
CA GLU A 71 -4.72 4.00 -4.40
C GLU A 71 -5.79 3.70 -5.45
N THR A 72 -6.70 4.65 -5.69
CA THR A 72 -7.68 4.55 -6.79
C THR A 72 -6.96 4.56 -8.14
N LEU A 73 -7.42 3.68 -9.06
CA LEU A 73 -6.90 3.66 -10.42
C LEU A 73 -7.44 4.86 -11.20
N TYR A 74 -6.51 5.69 -11.72
CA TYR A 74 -6.83 6.67 -12.76
C TYR A 74 -6.38 6.15 -14.12
N PHE A 75 -7.22 6.30 -15.13
CA PHE A 75 -6.85 5.94 -16.51
C PHE A 75 -5.69 6.81 -16.97
N SER A 76 -4.55 6.18 -17.20
CA SER A 76 -3.42 6.82 -17.87
C SER A 76 -3.66 6.80 -19.39
N ARG A 77 -2.90 7.61 -20.13
CA ARG A 77 -2.93 7.60 -21.61
C ARG A 77 -2.48 6.27 -22.20
N ASN A 78 -1.75 5.46 -21.45
CA ASN A 78 -1.30 4.13 -21.85
C ASN A 78 -2.28 3.06 -21.35
N VAL A 79 -3.20 2.64 -22.23
CA VAL A 79 -4.24 1.64 -21.94
C VAL A 79 -3.66 0.29 -21.53
N THR A 80 -2.56 -0.17 -22.17
CA THR A 80 -1.95 -1.47 -21.87
C THR A 80 -1.42 -1.54 -20.46
N SER A 81 -0.74 -0.49 -20.00
CA SER A 81 -0.25 -0.41 -18.61
C SER A 81 -1.39 -0.30 -17.61
N ALA A 82 -2.44 0.45 -17.96
CA ALA A 82 -3.63 0.56 -17.11
C ALA A 82 -4.37 -0.76 -16.93
N LEU A 83 -4.47 -1.59 -17.99
CA LEU A 83 -5.09 -2.93 -17.91
C LEU A 83 -4.29 -3.85 -16.99
N ALA A 84 -2.96 -3.91 -17.13
CA ALA A 84 -2.11 -4.73 -16.27
C ALA A 84 -2.21 -4.34 -14.79
N VAL A 85 -2.26 -3.03 -14.50
CA VAL A 85 -2.48 -2.53 -13.13
C VAL A 85 -3.87 -2.90 -12.64
N ALA A 86 -4.91 -2.77 -13.48
CA ALA A 86 -6.29 -3.12 -13.13
C ALA A 86 -6.42 -4.62 -12.79
N GLU A 87 -5.77 -5.49 -13.55
CA GLU A 87 -5.77 -6.94 -13.28
C GLU A 87 -5.06 -7.26 -11.96
N ALA A 88 -3.88 -6.69 -11.70
CA ALA A 88 -3.18 -6.85 -10.43
C ALA A 88 -4.02 -6.33 -9.25
N LYS A 89 -4.69 -5.19 -9.43
CA LYS A 89 -5.60 -4.63 -8.44
C LYS A 89 -6.80 -5.53 -8.17
N GLY A 90 -7.35 -6.17 -9.19
CA GLY A 90 -8.42 -7.17 -9.05
C GLY A 90 -7.97 -8.37 -8.23
N VAL A 91 -6.77 -8.88 -8.48
CA VAL A 91 -6.17 -9.99 -7.71
C VAL A 91 -5.96 -9.60 -6.25
N VAL A 92 -5.42 -8.42 -5.98
CA VAL A 92 -5.25 -7.90 -4.61
C VAL A 92 -6.59 -7.76 -3.90
N THR A 93 -7.59 -7.19 -4.57
CA THR A 93 -8.94 -7.02 -4.02
C THR A 93 -9.57 -8.37 -3.65
N LEU A 94 -9.44 -9.37 -4.53
CA LEU A 94 -9.94 -10.72 -4.28
C LEU A 94 -9.25 -11.37 -3.09
N CYS A 95 -7.92 -11.27 -3.02
CA CYS A 95 -7.12 -11.82 -1.91
C CYS A 95 -7.55 -11.22 -0.56
N LEU A 96 -7.71 -9.89 -0.50
CA LEU A 96 -8.16 -9.19 0.71
C LEU A 96 -9.58 -9.62 1.12
N ALA A 97 -10.49 -9.75 0.15
CA ALA A 97 -11.86 -10.19 0.41
C ALA A 97 -11.92 -11.61 0.98
N GLN A 98 -11.13 -12.53 0.44
CA GLN A 98 -11.05 -13.90 0.94
C GLN A 98 -10.46 -13.99 2.37
N GLN A 99 -9.58 -13.07 2.72
CA GLN A 99 -9.00 -12.98 4.06
C GLN A 99 -9.85 -12.12 5.02
N ALA A 100 -11.02 -11.64 4.57
CA ALA A 100 -11.91 -10.76 5.32
C ALA A 100 -11.21 -9.48 5.83
N VAL A 101 -10.23 -8.96 5.09
CA VAL A 101 -9.56 -7.69 5.36
C VAL A 101 -10.30 -6.56 4.62
N PRO A 102 -10.95 -5.62 5.33
CA PRO A 102 -11.67 -4.52 4.70
C PRO A 102 -10.70 -3.59 3.96
N LEU A 103 -11.09 -3.18 2.74
CA LEU A 103 -10.30 -2.35 1.84
C LEU A 103 -10.89 -0.96 1.71
N SER A 104 -10.05 0.07 1.87
CA SER A 104 -10.36 1.47 1.56
C SER A 104 -9.53 1.97 0.38
N LEU A 105 -10.11 2.87 -0.40
CA LEU A 105 -9.47 3.45 -1.59
C LEU A 105 -9.29 4.97 -1.41
N TYR A 106 -8.12 5.47 -1.78
CA TYR A 106 -7.80 6.91 -1.74
C TYR A 106 -7.22 7.36 -3.08
N SER A 107 -7.51 8.59 -3.46
CA SER A 107 -6.92 9.20 -4.65
C SER A 107 -5.46 9.60 -4.40
N PRO A 108 -4.63 9.76 -5.46
CA PRO A 108 -3.27 10.28 -5.32
C PRO A 108 -3.23 11.61 -4.56
N ASN A 109 -4.17 12.49 -4.82
CA ASN A 109 -4.25 13.80 -4.15
C ASN A 109 -4.59 13.66 -2.66
N GLN A 110 -5.47 12.73 -2.30
CA GLN A 110 -5.79 12.45 -0.89
C GLN A 110 -4.56 11.90 -0.17
N ILE A 111 -3.80 11.00 -0.79
CA ILE A 111 -2.57 10.44 -0.22
C ILE A 111 -1.53 11.55 0.01
N LYS A 112 -1.25 12.37 -1.01
CA LYS A 112 -0.34 13.51 -0.87
C LYS A 112 -0.75 14.46 0.25
N ALA A 113 -2.02 14.86 0.28
CA ALA A 113 -2.54 15.76 1.32
C ALA A 113 -2.46 15.16 2.72
N ALA A 114 -2.78 13.88 2.89
CA ALA A 114 -2.76 13.21 4.18
C ALA A 114 -1.35 13.04 4.74
N VAL A 115 -0.36 12.79 3.88
CA VAL A 115 1.04 12.54 4.28
C VAL A 115 1.82 13.83 4.44
N THR A 116 1.62 14.82 3.56
CA THR A 116 2.43 16.05 3.49
C THR A 116 1.71 17.32 3.92
N GLY A 117 0.37 17.30 3.99
CA GLY A 117 -0.46 18.49 4.16
C GLY A 117 -0.76 19.22 2.84
N SER A 118 -0.28 18.75 1.69
CA SER A 118 -0.48 19.39 0.39
C SER A 118 -0.76 18.37 -0.72
N ALA A 119 -1.90 18.52 -1.40
CA ALA A 119 -2.26 17.69 -2.55
C ALA A 119 -1.34 17.90 -3.78
N SER A 120 -0.57 18.98 -3.82
CA SER A 120 0.38 19.31 -4.89
C SER A 120 1.82 18.90 -4.59
N ALA A 121 2.06 18.18 -3.47
CA ALA A 121 3.40 17.71 -3.12
C ALA A 121 3.98 16.80 -4.22
N ASP A 122 5.29 16.91 -4.44
CA ASP A 122 6.00 16.00 -5.31
C ASP A 122 6.34 14.68 -4.60
N LYS A 123 6.86 13.72 -5.37
CA LYS A 123 7.16 12.38 -4.85
C LYS A 123 8.23 12.42 -3.77
N ASP A 124 9.28 13.20 -3.95
CA ASP A 124 10.38 13.31 -2.96
C ASP A 124 9.86 13.84 -1.62
N THR A 125 8.97 14.83 -1.65
CA THR A 125 8.33 15.37 -0.45
C THR A 125 7.50 14.31 0.27
N VAL A 126 6.72 13.50 -0.47
CA VAL A 126 5.95 12.39 0.11
C VAL A 126 6.88 11.38 0.79
N GLU A 127 7.95 10.95 0.12
CA GLU A 127 8.92 9.99 0.67
C GLU A 127 9.60 10.51 1.93
N GLN A 128 10.00 11.80 1.95
CA GLN A 128 10.58 12.41 3.14
C GLN A 128 9.59 12.50 4.30
N CYS A 129 8.32 12.79 4.03
CA CYS A 129 7.28 12.79 5.05
C CYS A 129 7.03 11.38 5.61
N VAL A 130 6.97 10.36 4.76
CA VAL A 130 6.87 8.95 5.20
C VAL A 130 8.03 8.58 6.12
N LYS A 131 9.26 8.93 5.72
CA LYS A 131 10.46 8.73 6.55
C LYS A 131 10.32 9.36 7.93
N LEU A 132 9.87 10.61 7.99
CA LEU A 132 9.70 11.35 9.25
C LEU A 132 8.59 10.76 10.12
N LEU A 133 7.43 10.47 9.52
CA LEU A 133 6.26 9.94 10.24
C LEU A 133 6.51 8.56 10.84
N LEU A 134 7.32 7.74 10.19
CA LEU A 134 7.70 6.41 10.64
C LEU A 134 9.04 6.38 11.41
N HIS A 135 9.67 7.54 11.64
CA HIS A 135 10.96 7.67 12.34
C HIS A 135 12.10 6.82 11.73
N LEU A 136 12.14 6.75 10.39
CA LEU A 136 13.15 5.98 9.68
C LEU A 136 14.47 6.75 9.54
N LYS A 137 15.59 6.05 9.48
CA LYS A 137 16.91 6.64 9.21
C LYS A 137 17.06 7.10 7.76
N GLU A 138 16.47 6.32 6.83
CA GLU A 138 16.49 6.55 5.39
C GLU A 138 15.07 6.44 4.82
N ALA A 139 14.85 7.07 3.65
CA ALA A 139 13.59 6.92 2.93
C ALA A 139 13.39 5.45 2.52
N PRO A 140 12.17 4.90 2.64
CA PRO A 140 11.93 3.51 2.27
C PRO A 140 12.16 3.29 0.77
N ARG A 141 12.75 2.15 0.44
CA ARG A 141 13.03 1.71 -0.94
C ARG A 141 12.57 0.27 -1.12
N PRO A 142 12.19 -0.15 -2.32
CA PRO A 142 12.02 0.67 -3.52
C PRO A 142 10.74 1.53 -3.50
N ASP A 143 10.54 2.35 -4.53
CA ASP A 143 9.45 3.33 -4.63
C ASP A 143 8.07 2.74 -4.39
N HIS A 144 7.75 1.58 -4.95
CA HIS A 144 6.47 0.89 -4.74
C HIS A 144 6.18 0.59 -3.28
N ALA A 145 7.19 0.26 -2.48
CA ALA A 145 7.05 0.07 -1.05
C ALA A 145 6.81 1.39 -0.32
N ALA A 146 7.48 2.46 -0.73
CA ALA A 146 7.28 3.81 -0.19
C ALA A 146 5.85 4.31 -0.47
N ASP A 147 5.34 4.09 -1.69
CA ASP A 147 3.99 4.46 -2.09
C ASP A 147 2.94 3.67 -1.26
N ALA A 148 3.17 2.38 -1.04
CA ALA A 148 2.31 1.56 -0.19
C ALA A 148 2.30 2.02 1.28
N LEU A 149 3.44 2.42 1.83
CA LEU A 149 3.52 2.99 3.18
C LEU A 149 2.78 4.33 3.28
N ALA A 150 2.90 5.17 2.26
CA ALA A 150 2.13 6.43 2.20
C ALA A 150 0.62 6.17 2.23
N GLY A 151 0.15 5.16 1.52
CA GLY A 151 -1.25 4.74 1.53
C GLY A 151 -1.70 4.25 2.91
N ALA A 152 -0.93 3.39 3.57
CA ALA A 152 -1.24 2.92 4.92
C ALA A 152 -1.35 4.08 5.93
N ILE A 153 -0.41 5.03 5.89
CA ILE A 153 -0.44 6.24 6.72
C ILE A 153 -1.69 7.06 6.43
N THR A 154 -2.03 7.24 5.15
CA THR A 154 -3.23 7.96 4.73
C THR A 154 -4.49 7.37 5.34
N HIS A 155 -4.64 6.05 5.29
CA HIS A 155 -5.81 5.37 5.86
C HIS A 155 -5.88 5.57 7.38
N ILE A 156 -4.75 5.47 8.08
CA ILE A 156 -4.69 5.71 9.51
C ILE A 156 -5.12 7.16 9.84
N HIS A 157 -4.61 8.14 9.11
CA HIS A 157 -4.98 9.55 9.35
C HIS A 157 -6.43 9.85 9.00
N ALA A 158 -6.96 9.30 7.89
CA ALA A 158 -8.33 9.55 7.42
C ALA A 158 -9.40 8.95 8.34
N THR A 159 -9.11 7.80 8.94
CA THR A 159 -10.06 7.10 9.81
C THR A 159 -9.89 7.44 11.28
N GLY A 160 -8.94 8.31 11.58
CA GLY A 160 -8.58 8.81 12.91
C GLY A 160 -7.85 7.76 13.75
N CYS A 161 -6.76 8.17 14.40
CA CYS A 161 -6.46 7.62 15.71
C CYS A 161 -7.59 8.12 16.60
N ARG A 162 -8.62 7.33 16.87
CA ARG A 162 -9.56 7.69 17.95
C ARG A 162 -8.75 7.64 19.23
N PHE A 163 -8.41 8.85 19.69
CA PHE A 163 -7.79 9.08 20.98
C PHE A 163 -8.76 8.78 22.10
#